data_4811e2546e7d2cf079e0cc45f45ce068
#
_entry.id   4811e2546e7d2cf079e0cc45f45ce068
#
_cell.length_a   1.000
_cell.length_b   1.000
_cell.length_c   1.000
_cell.angle_alpha   90.00
_cell.angle_beta   90.00
_cell.angle_gamma   90.00
#
_symmetry.space_group_name_H-M   'P 1'
#
loop_
_entity.id
_entity.type
_entity.pdbx_description
1 polymer ?
#
loop_
_entity_poly.entity_id
_entity_poly.type
_entity_poly.pdbx_seq_one_letter_code
_entity_poly.pdbx_strand_id
1 'polypeptide(L)'
;MPTTPGNTIPYPLAEVYGLLEPGPVVLLTTRHHGRPNVMTLSWLTMLEFEPPLVACVISPRDHSFAAVEASGECVINIPTLELADAVVGCGNTSGADTDKFATFGLTPLPASEVRAPLIAECFAKLECRVGDPS
;
A
#
# COMPACT_ATOMS: atom_id res chain seq x y z
N MET A 1 -10.40 5.41 20.41
CA MET A 1 -11.21 6.40 19.72
C MET A 1 -11.27 6.03 18.24
N PRO A 2 -12.48 5.88 17.72
CA PRO A 2 -12.57 5.54 16.30
C PRO A 2 -12.04 6.68 15.45
N THR A 3 -11.20 6.35 14.46
CA THR A 3 -10.72 7.31 13.50
C THR A 3 -11.71 7.40 12.34
N THR A 4 -12.10 8.63 11.99
CA THR A 4 -12.89 8.88 10.80
C THR A 4 -12.01 8.61 9.58
N PRO A 5 -12.54 7.96 8.51
CA PRO A 5 -11.78 7.84 7.27
C PRO A 5 -11.22 9.20 6.83
N GLY A 6 -9.94 9.23 6.53
CA GLY A 6 -9.23 10.44 6.19
C GLY A 6 -8.40 11.04 7.31
N ASN A 7 -8.65 10.63 8.57
CA ASN A 7 -7.83 11.09 9.68
C ASN A 7 -6.60 10.20 9.83
N THR A 8 -5.41 10.81 9.79
CA THR A 8 -4.15 10.12 10.04
C THR A 8 -3.35 10.87 11.07
N ILE A 9 -2.58 10.12 11.85
CA ILE A 9 -1.63 10.69 12.79
C ILE A 9 -0.25 10.11 12.51
N PRO A 10 0.82 10.86 12.80
CA PRO A 10 2.18 10.32 12.64
C PRO A 10 2.40 9.08 13.50
N TYR A 11 3.20 8.15 12.98
CA TYR A 11 3.56 6.92 13.68
C TYR A 11 5.08 6.85 13.82
N PRO A 12 5.63 6.49 15.00
CA PRO A 12 7.08 6.42 15.18
C PRO A 12 7.72 5.42 14.22
N LEU A 13 8.69 5.87 13.43
CA LEU A 13 9.35 5.01 12.44
C LEU A 13 10.02 3.80 13.08
N ALA A 14 10.58 3.97 14.29
CA ALA A 14 11.24 2.88 14.99
C ALA A 14 10.29 1.75 15.40
N GLU A 15 8.97 1.96 15.36
CA GLU A 15 7.96 0.97 15.75
C GLU A 15 7.25 0.34 14.56
N VAL A 16 7.62 0.72 13.33
CA VAL A 16 6.96 0.19 12.11
C VAL A 16 7.06 -1.32 12.02
N TYR A 17 8.16 -1.90 12.48
CA TYR A 17 8.34 -3.35 12.41
C TYR A 17 7.19 -4.11 13.09
N GLY A 18 6.61 -3.57 14.14
CA GLY A 18 5.49 -4.19 14.85
C GLY A 18 4.23 -4.32 14.00
N LEU A 19 4.08 -3.46 12.98
CA LEU A 19 2.96 -3.53 12.04
C LEU A 19 3.16 -4.62 10.99
N LEU A 20 4.41 -4.89 10.62
CA LEU A 20 4.74 -5.81 9.53
C LEU A 20 5.26 -7.17 10.01
N GLU A 21 5.75 -7.25 11.24
CA GLU A 21 6.28 -8.49 11.81
C GLU A 21 5.27 -9.65 11.75
N PRO A 22 3.96 -9.45 12.02
CA PRO A 22 2.99 -10.53 11.91
C PRO A 22 2.77 -11.06 10.50
N GLY A 23 3.33 -10.43 9.47
CA GLY A 23 3.16 -10.84 8.08
C GLY A 23 1.76 -10.56 7.54
N PRO A 24 1.26 -9.33 7.66
CA PRO A 24 -0.10 -9.00 7.19
C PRO A 24 -0.21 -9.09 5.68
N VAL A 25 -1.43 -9.34 5.21
CA VAL A 25 -1.78 -9.06 3.82
C VAL A 25 -2.05 -7.56 3.73
N VAL A 26 -1.47 -6.90 2.75
CA VAL A 26 -1.56 -5.45 2.62
C VAL A 26 -2.13 -5.05 1.26
N LEU A 27 -2.55 -3.79 1.16
CA LEU A 27 -2.96 -3.17 -0.10
C LEU A 27 -1.87 -2.18 -0.50
N LEU A 28 -1.21 -2.47 -1.61
CA LEU A 28 -0.15 -1.63 -2.15
C LEU A 28 -0.74 -0.67 -3.16
N THR A 29 -0.61 0.63 -2.89
CA THR A 29 -1.08 1.66 -3.83
C THR A 29 0.08 2.27 -4.59
N THR A 30 -0.19 2.64 -5.83
CA THR A 30 0.77 3.24 -6.74
C THR A 30 0.07 4.33 -7.55
N ARG A 31 0.87 5.17 -8.20
CA ARG A 31 0.37 6.13 -9.19
C ARG A 31 1.29 6.11 -10.39
N HIS A 32 0.71 5.94 -11.56
CA HIS A 32 1.45 5.87 -12.81
C HIS A 32 0.69 6.65 -13.87
N HIS A 33 1.36 7.60 -14.51
CA HIS A 33 0.72 8.51 -15.48
C HIS A 33 -0.52 9.20 -14.89
N GLY A 34 -0.45 9.61 -13.63
CA GLY A 34 -1.54 10.29 -12.94
C GLY A 34 -2.66 9.36 -12.49
N ARG A 35 -2.60 8.07 -12.83
CA ARG A 35 -3.66 7.11 -12.50
C ARG A 35 -3.30 6.31 -11.25
N PRO A 36 -4.15 6.34 -10.21
CA PRO A 36 -3.92 5.54 -9.02
C PRO A 36 -4.31 4.08 -9.25
N ASN A 37 -3.62 3.17 -8.58
CA ASN A 37 -3.97 1.75 -8.60
C ASN A 37 -3.73 1.13 -7.22
N VAL A 38 -4.35 0.00 -6.98
CA VAL A 38 -4.19 -0.77 -5.74
C VAL A 38 -4.08 -2.25 -6.08
N MET A 39 -3.15 -2.94 -5.42
CA MET A 39 -3.02 -4.39 -5.51
C MET A 39 -2.94 -5.01 -4.13
N THR A 40 -3.35 -6.25 -4.02
CA THR A 40 -3.19 -7.03 -2.81
C THR A 40 -1.80 -7.66 -2.80
N LEU A 41 -1.08 -7.51 -1.70
CA LEU A 41 0.28 -8.02 -1.55
C LEU A 41 0.40 -8.76 -0.22
N SER A 42 0.91 -9.98 -0.27
CA SER A 42 1.21 -10.77 0.93
C SER A 42 2.69 -11.12 1.05
N TRP A 43 3.44 -10.89 0.01
CA TRP A 43 4.86 -11.29 -0.07
C TRP A 43 5.76 -10.11 0.30
N LEU A 44 5.88 -9.84 1.60
CA LEU A 44 6.70 -8.73 2.10
C LEU A 44 7.31 -9.12 3.45
N THR A 45 8.43 -8.48 3.77
CA THR A 45 9.10 -8.69 5.05
C THR A 45 9.93 -7.46 5.44
N MET A 46 10.11 -7.27 6.75
CA MET A 46 11.03 -6.27 7.26
C MET A 46 12.47 -6.68 6.99
N LEU A 47 13.29 -5.73 6.57
CA LEU A 47 14.73 -5.92 6.38
C LEU A 47 15.54 -5.21 7.46
N GLU A 48 15.07 -4.06 7.95
CA GLU A 48 15.78 -3.26 8.94
C GLU A 48 14.78 -2.48 9.77
N PHE A 49 15.11 -2.22 11.02
CA PHE A 49 14.23 -1.51 11.96
C PHE A 49 14.40 0.00 11.89
N GLU A 50 15.62 0.49 11.74
CA GLU A 50 15.88 1.93 11.80
C GLU A 50 17.05 2.30 10.88
N PRO A 51 16.80 2.97 9.76
CA PRO A 51 15.45 3.31 9.28
C PRO A 51 14.66 2.06 8.88
N PRO A 52 13.32 2.12 8.90
CA PRO A 52 12.54 0.95 8.51
C PRO A 52 12.71 0.67 7.02
N LEU A 53 13.16 -0.54 6.71
CA LEU A 53 13.29 -1.01 5.34
C LEU A 53 12.44 -2.27 5.17
N VAL A 54 11.71 -2.33 4.07
CA VAL A 54 10.79 -3.42 3.75
C VAL A 54 11.11 -3.97 2.38
N ALA A 55 11.14 -5.29 2.24
CA ALA A 55 11.22 -5.94 0.94
C ALA A 55 9.82 -6.41 0.53
N CYS A 56 9.45 -6.07 -0.69
CA CYS A 56 8.19 -6.52 -1.30
C CYS A 56 8.53 -7.28 -2.58
N VAL A 57 7.88 -8.42 -2.79
CA VAL A 57 8.02 -9.17 -4.04
C VAL A 57 6.81 -8.85 -4.92
N ILE A 58 7.07 -8.17 -6.04
CA ILE A 58 6.05 -7.78 -7.00
C ILE A 58 6.43 -8.41 -8.35
N SER A 59 5.53 -9.24 -8.89
CA SER A 59 5.79 -9.90 -10.17
C SER A 59 5.77 -8.88 -11.31
N PRO A 60 6.66 -9.02 -12.33
CA PRO A 60 6.57 -8.20 -13.52
C PRO A 60 5.24 -8.33 -14.27
N ARG A 61 4.46 -9.37 -13.97
CA ARG A 61 3.13 -9.56 -14.55
C ARG A 61 2.06 -8.71 -13.86
N ASP A 62 2.34 -8.20 -12.65
CA ASP A 62 1.41 -7.35 -11.94
C ASP A 62 1.38 -5.97 -12.59
N HIS A 63 0.18 -5.42 -12.72
CA HIS A 63 0.00 -4.07 -13.27
C HIS A 63 0.79 -3.03 -12.47
N SER A 64 0.86 -3.21 -11.16
CA SER A 64 1.57 -2.29 -10.26
C SER A 64 3.10 -2.31 -10.42
N PHE A 65 3.67 -3.37 -11.01
CA PHE A 65 5.13 -3.46 -11.18
C PHE A 65 5.67 -2.29 -11.99
N ALA A 66 5.05 -2.00 -13.15
CA ALA A 66 5.48 -0.90 -13.99
C ALA A 66 5.34 0.45 -13.29
N ALA A 67 4.28 0.61 -12.49
CA ALA A 67 4.05 1.84 -11.74
C ALA A 67 5.13 2.06 -10.67
N VAL A 68 5.48 1.03 -9.92
CA VAL A 68 6.53 1.12 -8.89
C VAL A 68 7.88 1.37 -9.55
N GLU A 69 8.19 0.65 -10.63
CA GLU A 69 9.47 0.82 -11.33
C GLU A 69 9.61 2.23 -11.90
N ALA A 70 8.55 2.76 -12.50
CA ALA A 70 8.60 4.08 -13.12
C ALA A 70 8.61 5.23 -12.10
N SER A 71 7.79 5.13 -11.04
CA SER A 71 7.65 6.21 -10.07
C SER A 71 8.65 6.13 -8.91
N GLY A 72 9.10 4.93 -8.57
CA GLY A 72 9.96 4.71 -7.42
C GLY A 72 9.23 4.91 -6.09
N GLU A 73 7.90 4.93 -6.09
CA GLU A 73 7.10 5.24 -4.91
C GLU A 73 5.90 4.32 -4.80
N CYS A 74 5.49 4.05 -3.56
CA CYS A 74 4.25 3.31 -3.28
C CYS A 74 3.82 3.58 -1.84
N VAL A 75 2.60 3.17 -1.51
CA VAL A 75 2.12 3.17 -0.12
C VAL A 75 1.70 1.75 0.24
N ILE A 76 2.18 1.29 1.39
CA ILE A 76 1.74 0.02 1.97
C ILE A 76 0.62 0.36 2.95
N ASN A 77 -0.60 -0.06 2.61
CA ASN A 77 -1.78 0.20 3.44
C ASN A 77 -2.18 -1.10 4.13
N ILE A 78 -2.32 -1.07 5.44
CA ILE A 78 -2.65 -2.26 6.24
C ILE A 78 -4.16 -2.23 6.52
N PRO A 79 -4.92 -3.19 5.94
CA PRO A 79 -6.37 -3.22 6.09
C PRO A 79 -6.78 -3.85 7.42
N THR A 80 -8.03 -3.59 7.79
CA THR A 80 -8.70 -4.30 8.89
C THR A 80 -9.46 -5.50 8.32
N LEU A 81 -9.96 -6.36 9.21
CA LEU A 81 -10.77 -7.50 8.81
C LEU A 81 -12.03 -7.09 8.04
N GLU A 82 -12.57 -5.91 8.33
CA GLU A 82 -13.74 -5.37 7.63
C GLU A 82 -13.51 -5.19 6.14
N LEU A 83 -12.25 -5.08 5.71
CA LEU A 83 -11.88 -4.89 4.31
C LEU A 83 -11.56 -6.22 3.61
N ALA A 84 -11.84 -7.36 4.24
CA ALA A 84 -11.45 -8.67 3.68
C ALA A 84 -11.95 -8.88 2.25
N ASP A 85 -13.21 -8.53 1.96
CA ASP A 85 -13.77 -8.69 0.63
C ASP A 85 -13.08 -7.79 -0.40
N ALA A 86 -12.76 -6.56 -0.01
CA ALA A 86 -12.02 -5.64 -0.87
C ALA A 86 -10.61 -6.16 -1.15
N VAL A 87 -9.94 -6.71 -0.14
CA VAL A 87 -8.60 -7.28 -0.28
C VAL A 87 -8.61 -8.43 -1.29
N VAL A 88 -9.55 -9.35 -1.16
CA VAL A 88 -9.69 -10.48 -2.11
C VAL A 88 -10.03 -9.96 -3.50
N GLY A 89 -10.96 -9.00 -3.60
CA GLY A 89 -11.38 -8.42 -4.86
C GLY A 89 -10.21 -7.74 -5.59
N CYS A 90 -9.42 -6.95 -4.88
CA CYS A 90 -8.25 -6.28 -5.47
C CYS A 90 -7.22 -7.31 -5.96
N GLY A 91 -7.07 -8.42 -5.25
CA GLY A 91 -6.12 -9.47 -5.65
C GLY A 91 -6.55 -10.24 -6.88
N ASN A 92 -7.85 -10.27 -7.18
CA ASN A 92 -8.42 -11.03 -8.29
C ASN A 92 -8.79 -10.17 -9.50
N THR A 93 -8.47 -8.88 -9.48
CA THR A 93 -8.87 -7.92 -10.51
C THR A 93 -7.65 -7.16 -11.02
N SER A 94 -7.53 -7.00 -12.33
CA SER A 94 -6.45 -6.20 -12.90
C SER A 94 -6.79 -4.72 -12.83
N GLY A 95 -5.84 -3.90 -12.36
CA GLY A 95 -5.95 -2.45 -12.38
C GLY A 95 -5.85 -1.85 -13.76
N ALA A 96 -5.46 -2.65 -14.77
CA ALA A 96 -5.40 -2.20 -16.15
C ALA A 96 -6.80 -1.90 -16.70
N ASP A 97 -7.80 -2.66 -16.25
CA ASP A 97 -9.16 -2.61 -16.81
C ASP A 97 -10.19 -2.06 -15.83
N THR A 98 -9.86 -1.90 -14.57
CA THR A 98 -10.84 -1.60 -13.53
C THR A 98 -10.32 -0.54 -12.57
N ASP A 99 -11.19 0.43 -12.23
CA ASP A 99 -10.94 1.32 -11.11
C ASP A 99 -11.29 0.59 -9.82
N LYS A 100 -10.29 0.00 -9.18
CA LYS A 100 -10.49 -0.81 -7.98
C LYS A 100 -10.96 0.00 -6.79
N PHE A 101 -10.58 1.28 -6.70
CA PHE A 101 -11.04 2.14 -5.61
C PHE A 101 -12.56 2.27 -5.65
N ALA A 102 -13.10 2.63 -6.81
CA ALA A 102 -14.55 2.75 -6.96
C ALA A 102 -15.26 1.41 -6.81
N THR A 103 -14.69 0.35 -7.41
CA THR A 103 -15.32 -0.98 -7.41
C THR A 103 -15.43 -1.58 -6.02
N PHE A 104 -14.40 -1.40 -5.18
CA PHE A 104 -14.34 -2.04 -3.88
C PHE A 104 -14.54 -1.09 -2.70
N GLY A 105 -15.00 0.13 -2.98
CA GLY A 105 -15.35 1.08 -1.93
C GLY A 105 -14.17 1.61 -1.14
N LEU A 106 -13.01 1.76 -1.78
CA LEU A 106 -11.81 2.29 -1.16
C LEU A 106 -11.66 3.77 -1.51
N THR A 107 -11.33 4.59 -0.53
CA THR A 107 -11.20 6.04 -0.70
C THR A 107 -9.74 6.44 -0.80
N PRO A 108 -9.27 6.89 -1.97
CA PRO A 108 -7.90 7.39 -2.09
C PRO A 108 -7.76 8.76 -1.43
N LEU A 109 -6.68 8.95 -0.67
CA LEU A 109 -6.33 10.22 -0.04
C LEU A 109 -4.93 10.62 -0.47
N PRO A 110 -4.65 11.95 -0.55
CA PRO A 110 -3.30 12.39 -0.86
C PRO A 110 -2.33 11.99 0.26
N ALA A 111 -1.16 11.49 -0.14
CA ALA A 111 -0.08 11.19 0.78
C ALA A 111 0.76 12.45 1.06
N SER A 112 1.59 12.42 2.11
CA SER A 112 2.42 13.55 2.50
C SER A 112 3.72 13.64 1.69
N GLU A 113 4.34 12.50 1.40
CA GLU A 113 5.70 12.43 0.85
C GLU A 113 5.77 11.79 -0.53
N VAL A 114 4.74 11.06 -0.95
CA VAL A 114 4.75 10.34 -2.22
C VAL A 114 3.49 10.66 -3.01
N ARG A 115 3.50 10.35 -4.31
CA ARG A 115 2.36 10.61 -5.19
C ARG A 115 1.30 9.51 -5.12
N ALA A 116 1.70 8.29 -4.75
CA ALA A 116 0.76 7.19 -4.57
C ALA A 116 -0.23 7.55 -3.44
N PRO A 117 -1.52 7.21 -3.58
CA PRO A 117 -2.51 7.60 -2.59
C PRO A 117 -2.49 6.71 -1.35
N LEU A 118 -2.96 7.26 -0.24
CA LEU A 118 -3.33 6.48 0.94
C LEU A 118 -4.72 5.89 0.73
N ILE A 119 -5.02 4.81 1.43
CA ILE A 119 -6.39 4.27 1.49
C ILE A 119 -6.98 4.65 2.85
N ALA A 120 -8.02 5.49 2.82
CA ALA A 120 -8.61 6.06 4.03
C ALA A 120 -9.07 4.99 5.02
N GLU A 121 -9.63 3.88 4.53
CA GLU A 121 -10.22 2.83 5.34
C GLU A 121 -9.19 1.92 6.03
N CYS A 122 -7.94 1.95 5.60
CA CYS A 122 -6.88 1.16 6.23
C CYS A 122 -6.42 1.82 7.53
N PHE A 123 -6.05 1.03 8.53
CA PHE A 123 -5.68 1.59 9.83
C PHE A 123 -4.24 2.09 9.89
N ALA A 124 -3.37 1.63 8.98
CA ALA A 124 -1.98 2.10 8.90
C ALA A 124 -1.59 2.26 7.44
N LYS A 125 -0.79 3.30 7.16
CA LYS A 125 -0.33 3.63 5.81
C LYS A 125 1.15 3.96 5.90
N LEU A 126 1.97 3.24 5.15
CA LEU A 126 3.41 3.44 5.11
C LEU A 126 3.79 3.98 3.74
N GLU A 127 4.20 5.26 3.70
CA GLU A 127 4.66 5.89 2.46
C GLU A 127 6.10 5.46 2.19
N CYS A 128 6.33 4.87 1.03
CA CYS A 128 7.59 4.22 0.72
C CYS A 128 8.22 4.76 -0.57
N ARG A 129 9.55 4.84 -0.56
CA ARG A 129 10.35 5.05 -1.77
C ARG A 129 11.18 3.81 -2.01
N VAL A 130 11.32 3.46 -3.28
CA VAL A 130 12.17 2.33 -3.66
C VAL A 130 13.62 2.73 -3.42
N GLY A 131 14.29 1.94 -2.59
CA GLY A 131 15.72 2.12 -2.36
C GLY A 131 16.56 1.39 -3.39
N ASP A 132 17.89 1.46 -3.23
CA ASP A 132 18.82 0.74 -4.07
C ASP A 132 18.59 -0.76 -3.88
N PRO A 133 18.33 -1.52 -4.95
CA PRO A 133 18.08 -2.96 -4.87
C PRO A 133 19.32 -3.80 -4.59
N SER A 134 20.48 -3.19 -4.50
CA SER A 134 21.73 -3.92 -4.23
C SER A 134 21.79 -4.52 -2.83
#